data_675aa6ad7e5c00c906de2afc84a54a37
#
_entry.id   675aa6ad7e5c00c906de2afc84a54a37
#
_cell.length_a   1.000
_cell.length_b   1.000
_cell.length_c   1.000
_cell.angle_alpha   90.00
_cell.angle_beta   90.00
_cell.angle_gamma   90.00
#
_symmetry.space_group_name_H-M   'P 1'
#
loop_
_entity.id
_entity.type
_entity.pdbx_description
1 polymer ?
#
loop_
_entity_poly.entity_id
_entity_poly.type
_entity_poly.pdbx_seq_one_letter_code
_entity_poly.pdbx_strand_id
1 'polypeptide(L)'
;MLATQQSKSSNTFEKANELLASDKVLSEQERKDRLKAKRIRIARLRQHEAKFQEEAQWVFKHFTQHFSAVLAQSEKQLESAYRIRHEVFCEETRIFEGNDTKLESDAYDEYAEQCLIQHDKSGDYAGCVRLIMPEADNETLPIEKQGVQYIDRKDLLPCNFPRNEIAEVSRILIPKVFRQRKIDKAACAANTGINIELYDENDIRCFPFIAVGLYMACTAMFKNRGKKHIYFMADPRLGKSMQVVGLTMTQIGDEFEYVGRRVPYYIDFENFLENLKPSFKFMLDEMIKTIK
;
A
#
# COMPACT_ATOMS: atom_id res chain seq x y z
N MET A 1 21.41 2.33 51.59
CA MET A 1 20.87 2.44 50.22
C MET A 1 19.50 1.75 50.03
N LEU A 2 18.64 1.75 51.05
CA LEU A 2 17.30 1.08 50.99
C LEU A 2 16.12 2.04 51.26
N ALA A 3 16.39 3.33 51.44
CA ALA A 3 15.34 4.32 51.76
C ALA A 3 14.86 5.16 50.56
N THR A 4 15.47 5.01 49.36
CA THR A 4 15.17 5.87 48.20
C THR A 4 14.29 5.21 47.14
N GLN A 5 13.92 3.94 47.31
CA GLN A 5 13.02 3.22 46.38
C GLN A 5 11.55 3.21 46.80
N GLN A 6 11.24 3.50 48.07
CA GLN A 6 9.85 3.52 48.56
C GLN A 6 9.12 4.84 48.26
N SER A 7 9.83 5.95 47.98
CA SER A 7 9.18 7.24 47.70
C SER A 7 8.72 7.43 46.23
N LYS A 8 9.21 6.62 45.30
CA LYS A 8 8.80 6.67 43.89
C LYS A 8 7.55 5.85 43.55
N SER A 9 7.28 4.82 44.37
CA SER A 9 6.11 3.94 44.19
C SER A 9 4.81 4.58 44.71
N SER A 10 4.86 5.35 45.79
CA SER A 10 3.68 6.04 46.36
C SER A 10 3.16 7.16 45.44
N ASN A 11 4.07 7.87 44.76
CA ASN A 11 3.68 9.00 43.89
C ASN A 11 3.02 8.57 42.56
N THR A 12 3.23 7.33 42.12
CA THR A 12 2.59 6.78 40.92
C THR A 12 1.18 6.26 41.23
N PHE A 13 0.97 5.72 42.41
CA PHE A 13 -0.35 5.29 42.88
C PHE A 13 -1.25 6.45 43.27
N GLU A 14 -0.72 7.51 43.87
CA GLU A 14 -1.49 8.75 44.12
C GLU A 14 -1.91 9.45 42.84
N LYS A 15 -1.01 9.59 41.85
CA LYS A 15 -1.38 10.14 40.52
C LYS A 15 -2.38 9.26 39.77
N ALA A 16 -2.31 7.95 39.89
CA ALA A 16 -3.30 7.04 39.29
C ALA A 16 -4.67 7.17 39.99
N ASN A 17 -4.68 7.33 41.32
CA ASN A 17 -5.91 7.57 42.07
C ASN A 17 -6.48 8.98 41.85
N GLU A 18 -5.68 10.03 41.66
CA GLU A 18 -6.14 11.34 41.24
C GLU A 18 -6.76 11.35 39.84
N LEU A 19 -6.19 10.57 38.89
CA LEU A 19 -6.75 10.36 37.54
C LEU A 19 -8.07 9.57 37.57
N LEU A 20 -8.22 8.62 38.50
CA LEU A 20 -9.47 7.86 38.72
C LEU A 20 -10.50 8.67 39.51
N ALA A 21 -10.08 9.60 40.38
CA ALA A 21 -10.97 10.51 41.11
C ALA A 21 -11.46 11.69 40.30
N SER A 22 -10.91 11.93 39.11
CA SER A 22 -11.35 13.02 38.19
C SER A 22 -12.49 12.62 37.24
N ASP A 23 -13.06 11.43 37.39
CA ASP A 23 -14.34 11.11 36.75
C ASP A 23 -15.46 11.87 37.45
N LYS A 24 -15.49 13.22 37.28
CA LYS A 24 -16.66 14.02 37.54
C LYS A 24 -17.84 13.32 36.87
N VAL A 25 -18.76 12.83 37.71
CA VAL A 25 -20.04 12.32 37.22
C VAL A 25 -20.69 13.48 36.47
N LEU A 26 -20.60 13.45 35.13
CA LEU A 26 -21.17 14.44 34.24
C LEU A 26 -22.66 14.62 34.61
N SER A 27 -23.12 15.82 34.75
CA SER A 27 -24.53 16.11 34.89
C SER A 27 -25.32 15.54 33.71
N GLU A 28 -26.61 15.33 33.93
CA GLU A 28 -27.48 14.79 32.85
C GLU A 28 -27.47 15.68 31.60
N GLN A 29 -27.37 17.00 31.81
CA GLN A 29 -27.27 17.96 30.71
C GLN A 29 -25.94 17.85 29.95
N GLU A 30 -24.81 17.76 30.65
CA GLU A 30 -23.48 17.55 30.03
C GLU A 30 -23.40 16.24 29.22
N ARG A 31 -24.06 15.18 29.75
CA ARG A 31 -24.17 13.89 28.98
C ARG A 31 -24.98 14.06 27.69
N LYS A 32 -26.14 14.77 27.76
CA LYS A 32 -26.97 15.08 26.59
C LYS A 32 -26.20 15.91 25.56
N ASP A 33 -25.47 16.92 25.98
CA ASP A 33 -24.70 17.80 25.11
C ASP A 33 -23.51 17.05 24.46
N ARG A 34 -22.85 16.21 25.24
CA ARG A 34 -21.77 15.35 24.72
C ARG A 34 -22.28 14.34 23.68
N LEU A 35 -23.44 13.72 23.93
CA LEU A 35 -24.10 12.83 22.98
C LEU A 35 -24.53 13.57 21.70
N LYS A 36 -25.08 14.78 21.84
CA LYS A 36 -25.44 15.64 20.70
C LYS A 36 -24.22 16.02 19.89
N ALA A 37 -23.13 16.46 20.52
CA ALA A 37 -21.87 16.76 19.85
C ALA A 37 -21.28 15.53 19.13
N LYS A 38 -21.32 14.35 19.77
CA LYS A 38 -20.88 13.09 19.16
C LYS A 38 -21.71 12.74 17.91
N ARG A 39 -23.05 12.88 17.98
CA ARG A 39 -23.95 12.64 16.85
C ARG A 39 -23.67 13.60 15.68
N ILE A 40 -23.46 14.89 15.95
CA ILE A 40 -23.11 15.89 14.92
C ILE A 40 -21.76 15.55 14.29
N ARG A 41 -20.77 15.17 15.09
CA ARG A 41 -19.45 14.76 14.58
C ARG A 41 -19.55 13.52 13.69
N ILE A 42 -20.31 12.51 14.12
CA ILE A 42 -20.55 11.29 13.31
C ILE A 42 -21.28 11.62 12.01
N ALA A 43 -22.31 12.49 12.05
CA ALA A 43 -23.04 12.90 10.85
C ALA A 43 -22.11 13.63 9.84
N ARG A 44 -21.26 14.54 10.33
CA ARG A 44 -20.26 15.24 9.48
C ARG A 44 -19.23 14.26 8.88
N LEU A 45 -18.75 13.30 9.66
CA LEU A 45 -17.82 12.26 9.16
C LEU A 45 -18.47 11.41 8.07
N ARG A 46 -19.74 10.98 8.28
CA ARG A 46 -20.49 10.21 7.26
C ARG A 46 -20.72 11.01 5.99
N GLN A 47 -21.07 12.27 6.10
CA GLN A 47 -21.26 13.15 4.94
C GLN A 47 -19.95 13.35 4.17
N HIS A 48 -18.85 13.57 4.88
CA HIS A 48 -17.52 13.68 4.26
C HIS A 48 -17.10 12.38 3.58
N GLU A 49 -17.37 11.24 4.22
CA GLU A 49 -17.07 9.92 3.65
C GLU A 49 -17.91 9.63 2.40
N ALA A 50 -19.21 9.93 2.43
CA ALA A 50 -20.10 9.77 1.28
C ALA A 50 -19.62 10.61 0.08
N LYS A 51 -19.27 11.87 0.31
CA LYS A 51 -18.71 12.74 -0.74
C LYS A 51 -17.38 12.20 -1.29
N PHE A 52 -16.50 11.72 -0.42
CA PHE A 52 -15.25 11.09 -0.83
C PHE A 52 -15.49 9.85 -1.69
N GLN A 53 -16.47 8.99 -1.33
CA GLN A 53 -16.79 7.79 -2.10
C GLN A 53 -17.36 8.15 -3.49
N GLU A 54 -18.18 9.19 -3.58
CA GLU A 54 -18.72 9.67 -4.86
C GLU A 54 -17.61 10.22 -5.78
N GLU A 55 -16.73 11.07 -5.23
CA GLU A 55 -15.57 11.58 -5.96
C GLU A 55 -14.61 10.45 -6.38
N ALA A 56 -14.34 9.51 -5.48
CA ALA A 56 -13.50 8.35 -5.76
C ALA A 56 -14.10 7.47 -6.87
N GLN A 57 -15.40 7.24 -6.86
CA GLN A 57 -16.06 6.45 -7.89
C GLN A 57 -15.94 7.11 -9.27
N TRP A 58 -16.10 8.43 -9.35
CA TRP A 58 -15.90 9.15 -10.61
C TRP A 58 -14.46 9.01 -11.13
N VAL A 59 -13.47 9.21 -10.25
CA VAL A 59 -12.06 9.09 -10.62
C VAL A 59 -11.72 7.66 -11.02
N PHE A 60 -12.20 6.66 -10.29
CA PHE A 60 -11.91 5.25 -10.62
C PHE A 60 -12.58 4.83 -11.93
N LYS A 61 -13.79 5.33 -12.21
CA LYS A 61 -14.43 5.10 -13.50
C LYS A 61 -13.61 5.71 -14.64
N HIS A 62 -13.12 6.93 -14.48
CA HIS A 62 -12.26 7.55 -15.47
C HIS A 62 -10.92 6.82 -15.59
N PHE A 63 -10.30 6.47 -14.45
CA PHE A 63 -9.05 5.72 -14.43
C PHE A 63 -9.16 4.43 -15.23
N THR A 64 -10.18 3.60 -14.98
CA THR A 64 -10.37 2.31 -15.68
C THR A 64 -10.76 2.44 -17.16
N GLN A 65 -11.07 3.64 -17.64
CA GLN A 65 -11.31 3.92 -19.05
C GLN A 65 -10.03 4.34 -19.81
N HIS A 66 -8.99 4.76 -19.10
CA HIS A 66 -7.77 5.33 -19.68
C HIS A 66 -6.48 4.65 -19.21
N PHE A 67 -6.57 3.88 -18.14
CA PHE A 67 -5.45 3.13 -17.59
C PHE A 67 -5.83 1.66 -17.40
N SER A 68 -5.02 0.78 -17.95
CA SER A 68 -5.20 -0.67 -17.87
C SER A 68 -4.13 -1.30 -16.99
N ALA A 69 -4.51 -2.34 -16.24
CA ALA A 69 -3.55 -3.21 -15.59
C ALA A 69 -3.11 -4.31 -16.56
N VAL A 70 -1.80 -4.43 -16.76
CA VAL A 70 -1.21 -5.35 -17.73
C VAL A 70 -0.28 -6.31 -17.00
N LEU A 71 -0.58 -7.60 -17.01
CA LEU A 71 0.34 -8.63 -16.55
C LEU A 71 1.51 -8.72 -17.55
N ALA A 72 2.74 -8.57 -17.07
CA ALA A 72 3.91 -8.61 -17.91
C ALA A 72 4.24 -10.06 -18.30
N GLN A 73 3.81 -10.47 -19.48
CA GLN A 73 4.01 -11.83 -20.03
C GLN A 73 5.07 -11.87 -21.13
N SER A 74 5.29 -10.76 -21.84
CA SER A 74 6.32 -10.68 -22.86
C SER A 74 7.64 -10.15 -22.29
N GLU A 75 8.75 -10.52 -22.92
CA GLU A 75 10.09 -10.01 -22.57
C GLU A 75 10.12 -8.47 -22.55
N LYS A 76 9.49 -7.81 -23.51
CA LYS A 76 9.40 -6.34 -23.58
C LYS A 76 8.63 -5.73 -22.39
N GLN A 77 7.58 -6.39 -21.93
CA GLN A 77 6.82 -5.94 -20.76
C GLN A 77 7.60 -6.13 -19.46
N LEU A 78 8.29 -7.28 -19.31
CA LEU A 78 9.19 -7.54 -18.19
C LEU A 78 10.34 -6.54 -18.15
N GLU A 79 10.97 -6.28 -19.32
CA GLU A 79 11.98 -5.24 -19.43
C GLU A 79 11.46 -3.87 -19.00
N SER A 80 10.22 -3.52 -19.37
CA SER A 80 9.62 -2.26 -18.96
C SER A 80 9.42 -2.18 -17.45
N ALA A 81 9.00 -3.27 -16.79
CA ALA A 81 8.90 -3.33 -15.33
C ALA A 81 10.28 -3.12 -14.67
N TYR A 82 11.31 -3.83 -15.17
CA TYR A 82 12.68 -3.72 -14.64
C TYR A 82 13.30 -2.35 -14.89
N ARG A 83 12.94 -1.67 -15.98
CA ARG A 83 13.36 -0.31 -16.29
C ARG A 83 12.72 0.72 -15.35
N ILE A 84 11.43 0.61 -15.04
CA ILE A 84 10.76 1.43 -14.03
C ILE A 84 11.43 1.23 -12.66
N ARG A 85 11.75 0.00 -12.30
CA ARG A 85 12.42 -0.34 -11.05
C ARG A 85 13.80 0.30 -10.97
N HIS A 86 14.59 0.25 -12.04
CA HIS A 86 15.89 0.91 -12.13
C HIS A 86 15.74 2.44 -12.04
N GLU A 87 14.83 3.05 -12.80
CA GLU A 87 14.58 4.49 -12.76
C GLU A 87 14.30 4.95 -11.32
N VAL A 88 13.36 4.30 -10.61
CA VAL A 88 12.96 4.73 -9.28
C VAL A 88 14.03 4.40 -8.23
N PHE A 89 14.64 3.22 -8.24
CA PHE A 89 15.57 2.81 -7.20
C PHE A 89 17.01 3.31 -7.41
N CYS A 90 17.48 3.37 -8.65
CA CYS A 90 18.86 3.71 -8.94
C CYS A 90 19.01 5.20 -9.31
N GLU A 91 18.11 5.75 -10.13
CA GLU A 91 18.25 7.12 -10.64
C GLU A 91 17.55 8.14 -9.72
N GLU A 92 16.30 7.90 -9.30
CA GLU A 92 15.54 8.87 -8.51
C GLU A 92 15.87 8.85 -7.03
N THR A 93 15.88 7.66 -6.40
CA THR A 93 16.05 7.52 -4.94
C THR A 93 17.47 7.12 -4.54
N ARG A 94 18.23 6.58 -5.48
CA ARG A 94 19.62 6.13 -5.29
C ARG A 94 19.76 5.13 -4.13
N ILE A 95 18.74 4.29 -3.94
CA ILE A 95 18.74 3.24 -2.93
C ILE A 95 19.63 2.07 -3.36
N PHE A 96 19.66 1.77 -4.67
CA PHE A 96 20.53 0.78 -5.28
C PHE A 96 21.53 1.45 -6.21
N GLU A 97 22.67 0.81 -6.40
CA GLU A 97 23.60 1.18 -7.44
C GLU A 97 23.00 0.89 -8.83
N GLY A 98 23.22 1.82 -9.76
CA GLY A 98 22.82 1.65 -11.14
C GLY A 98 23.70 0.64 -11.86
N ASN A 99 23.21 0.10 -12.97
CA ASN A 99 23.96 -0.79 -13.87
C ASN A 99 23.84 -0.32 -15.33
N ASP A 100 24.74 -0.82 -16.18
CA ASP A 100 24.80 -0.41 -17.59
C ASP A 100 23.57 -0.82 -18.38
N THR A 101 22.88 -1.89 -17.98
CA THR A 101 21.65 -2.38 -18.64
C THR A 101 20.44 -1.51 -18.34
N LYS A 102 20.49 -0.70 -17.28
CA LYS A 102 19.36 0.09 -16.75
C LYS A 102 18.14 -0.78 -16.40
N LEU A 103 18.37 -2.00 -15.96
CA LEU A 103 17.34 -2.95 -15.52
C LEU A 103 17.62 -3.36 -14.07
N GLU A 104 16.64 -3.21 -13.17
CA GLU A 104 16.74 -3.75 -11.81
C GLU A 104 15.96 -5.04 -11.72
N SER A 105 16.64 -6.12 -11.39
CA SER A 105 16.07 -7.44 -11.14
C SER A 105 16.80 -8.13 -9.99
N ASP A 106 16.17 -9.11 -9.38
CA ASP A 106 16.76 -9.94 -8.32
C ASP A 106 16.30 -11.41 -8.46
N ALA A 107 16.85 -12.31 -7.64
CA ALA A 107 16.55 -13.73 -7.69
C ALA A 107 15.07 -14.08 -7.43
N TYR A 108 14.30 -13.19 -6.79
CA TYR A 108 12.87 -13.42 -6.57
C TYR A 108 12.04 -13.27 -7.86
N ASP A 109 12.59 -12.65 -8.89
CA ASP A 109 11.89 -12.47 -10.17
C ASP A 109 11.67 -13.79 -10.91
N GLU A 110 12.42 -14.86 -10.56
CA GLU A 110 12.29 -16.20 -11.15
C GLU A 110 10.94 -16.86 -10.86
N TYR A 111 10.33 -16.54 -9.69
CA TYR A 111 9.01 -17.06 -9.27
C TYR A 111 8.05 -15.93 -8.88
N ALA A 112 8.13 -14.81 -9.60
CA ALA A 112 7.28 -13.67 -9.41
C ALA A 112 6.57 -13.26 -10.69
N GLU A 113 5.40 -12.66 -10.54
CA GLU A 113 4.70 -11.98 -11.62
C GLU A 113 4.84 -10.45 -11.46
N GLN A 114 4.97 -9.77 -12.60
CA GLN A 114 5.00 -8.31 -12.66
C GLN A 114 3.69 -7.80 -13.25
N CYS A 115 3.13 -6.77 -12.66
CA CYS A 115 2.01 -6.06 -13.24
C CYS A 115 2.36 -4.59 -13.45
N LEU A 116 1.94 -4.05 -14.57
CA LEU A 116 2.15 -2.68 -15.01
C LEU A 116 0.81 -1.95 -15.06
N ILE A 117 0.79 -0.67 -14.74
CA ILE A 117 -0.33 0.21 -15.10
C ILE A 117 0.06 0.95 -16.37
N GLN A 118 -0.70 0.72 -17.43
CA GLN A 118 -0.48 1.34 -18.74
C GLN A 118 -1.52 2.45 -18.99
N HIS A 119 -1.08 3.58 -19.51
CA HIS A 119 -1.98 4.58 -20.09
C HIS A 119 -2.31 4.17 -21.52
N ASP A 120 -3.59 3.89 -21.79
CA ASP A 120 -4.02 3.21 -23.02
C ASP A 120 -3.73 4.04 -24.29
N LYS A 121 -3.87 5.37 -24.21
CA LYS A 121 -3.68 6.24 -25.36
C LYS A 121 -2.23 6.44 -25.75
N SER A 122 -1.31 6.59 -24.79
CA SER A 122 0.12 6.81 -25.08
C SER A 122 0.91 5.51 -25.15
N GLY A 123 0.42 4.44 -24.49
CA GLY A 123 1.14 3.20 -24.31
C GLY A 123 2.20 3.24 -23.19
N ASP A 124 2.37 4.39 -22.50
CA ASP A 124 3.34 4.54 -21.44
C ASP A 124 2.95 3.74 -20.19
N TYR A 125 3.95 3.21 -19.47
CA TYR A 125 3.73 2.54 -18.20
C TYR A 125 3.91 3.51 -17.03
N ALA A 126 2.83 3.73 -16.30
CA ALA A 126 2.74 4.69 -15.20
C ALA A 126 3.19 4.13 -13.85
N GLY A 127 3.45 2.85 -13.75
CA GLY A 127 3.93 2.19 -12.56
C GLY A 127 4.00 0.68 -12.70
N CYS A 128 4.66 0.05 -11.74
CA CYS A 128 4.77 -1.40 -11.67
C CYS A 128 4.57 -1.92 -10.25
N VAL A 129 4.26 -3.20 -10.14
CA VAL A 129 4.24 -3.98 -8.90
C VAL A 129 4.66 -5.41 -9.17
N ARG A 130 5.32 -6.02 -8.20
CA ARG A 130 5.73 -7.42 -8.23
C ARG A 130 5.00 -8.22 -7.16
N LEU A 131 4.49 -9.38 -7.55
CA LEU A 131 3.95 -10.40 -6.68
C LEU A 131 4.85 -11.62 -6.70
N ILE A 132 5.52 -11.92 -5.57
CA ILE A 132 6.36 -13.10 -5.39
C ILE A 132 5.49 -14.22 -4.86
N MET A 133 5.51 -15.38 -5.54
CA MET A 133 4.62 -16.51 -5.26
C MET A 133 5.43 -17.80 -5.21
N PRO A 134 5.99 -18.15 -4.04
CA PRO A 134 6.72 -19.39 -3.91
C PRO A 134 5.77 -20.58 -4.06
N GLU A 135 6.23 -21.61 -4.76
CA GLU A 135 5.55 -22.89 -4.92
C GLU A 135 6.38 -24.04 -4.36
N ALA A 136 7.71 -23.95 -4.50
CA ALA A 136 8.64 -24.94 -3.98
C ALA A 136 9.19 -24.55 -2.60
N ASP A 137 9.58 -25.54 -1.80
CA ASP A 137 10.07 -25.32 -0.43
C ASP A 137 11.37 -24.50 -0.36
N ASN A 138 12.18 -24.53 -1.40
CA ASN A 138 13.42 -23.74 -1.51
C ASN A 138 13.19 -22.29 -1.96
N GLU A 139 12.02 -21.96 -2.47
CA GLU A 139 11.64 -20.60 -2.84
C GLU A 139 11.16 -19.87 -1.59
N THR A 140 11.75 -18.74 -1.29
CA THR A 140 11.48 -17.98 -0.06
C THR A 140 10.94 -16.60 -0.38
N LEU A 141 10.11 -16.05 0.53
CA LEU A 141 9.70 -14.65 0.46
C LEU A 141 10.82 -13.74 1.02
N PRO A 142 10.96 -12.51 0.51
CA PRO A 142 11.86 -11.50 1.10
C PRO A 142 11.65 -11.32 2.61
N ILE A 143 10.40 -11.30 3.09
CA ILE A 143 10.09 -11.17 4.51
C ILE A 143 10.64 -12.35 5.35
N GLU A 144 10.73 -13.55 4.81
CA GLU A 144 11.30 -14.71 5.50
C GLU A 144 12.81 -14.58 5.72
N LYS A 145 13.51 -13.93 4.77
CA LYS A 145 14.97 -13.72 4.88
C LYS A 145 15.33 -12.46 5.64
N GLN A 146 14.58 -11.39 5.46
CA GLN A 146 14.95 -10.06 5.93
C GLN A 146 14.15 -9.58 7.13
N GLY A 147 12.90 -10.04 7.28
CA GLY A 147 11.95 -9.47 8.23
C GLY A 147 11.49 -10.42 9.34
N VAL A 148 11.70 -11.74 9.21
CA VAL A 148 11.10 -12.74 10.11
C VAL A 148 11.47 -12.54 11.59
N GLN A 149 12.67 -12.08 11.88
CA GLN A 149 13.13 -11.82 13.26
C GLN A 149 12.40 -10.65 13.93
N TYR A 150 11.83 -9.74 13.14
CA TYR A 150 11.09 -8.56 13.62
C TYR A 150 9.59 -8.80 13.71
N ILE A 151 9.11 -10.01 13.36
CA ILE A 151 7.69 -10.35 13.45
C ILE A 151 7.36 -10.80 14.87
N ASP A 152 6.46 -10.06 15.53
CA ASP A 152 5.95 -10.37 16.88
C ASP A 152 4.80 -11.37 16.84
N ARG A 153 3.95 -11.28 15.82
CA ARG A 153 2.80 -12.15 15.58
C ARG A 153 3.25 -13.49 15.03
N LYS A 154 3.71 -14.38 15.95
CA LYS A 154 4.24 -15.70 15.58
C LYS A 154 3.20 -16.61 14.93
N ASP A 155 1.92 -16.37 15.20
CA ASP A 155 0.77 -17.01 14.55
C ASP A 155 0.64 -16.68 13.06
N LEU A 156 1.18 -15.53 12.61
CA LEU A 156 1.13 -15.05 11.23
C LEU A 156 2.46 -15.19 10.47
N LEU A 157 3.36 -16.06 10.93
CA LEU A 157 4.58 -16.35 10.20
C LEU A 157 4.28 -17.10 8.90
N PRO A 158 4.99 -16.82 7.78
CA PRO A 158 4.78 -17.51 6.50
C PRO A 158 4.85 -19.03 6.58
N CYS A 159 5.71 -19.57 7.45
CA CYS A 159 5.87 -21.02 7.65
C CYS A 159 4.64 -21.71 8.27
N ASN A 160 3.67 -20.97 8.80
CA ASN A 160 2.43 -21.52 9.36
C ASN A 160 1.35 -21.78 8.27
N PHE A 161 1.59 -21.37 7.05
CA PHE A 161 0.60 -21.47 5.96
C PHE A 161 1.14 -22.29 4.79
N PRO A 162 0.25 -22.93 4.02
CA PRO A 162 0.65 -23.65 2.81
C PRO A 162 1.40 -22.73 1.83
N ARG A 163 2.48 -23.24 1.25
CA ARG A 163 3.35 -22.47 0.37
C ARG A 163 2.62 -21.88 -0.82
N ASN A 164 1.73 -22.64 -1.43
CA ASN A 164 0.91 -22.21 -2.57
C ASN A 164 -0.16 -21.17 -2.20
N GLU A 165 -0.45 -20.92 -0.93
CA GLU A 165 -1.44 -19.94 -0.47
C GLU A 165 -0.80 -18.62 -0.04
N ILE A 166 0.52 -18.54 0.12
CA ILE A 166 1.22 -17.32 0.52
C ILE A 166 1.73 -16.54 -0.71
N ALA A 167 1.91 -15.24 -0.52
CA ALA A 167 2.58 -14.37 -1.50
C ALA A 167 3.17 -13.13 -0.80
N GLU A 168 4.15 -12.48 -1.43
CA GLU A 168 4.65 -11.18 -0.98
C GLU A 168 4.57 -10.13 -2.08
N VAL A 169 3.99 -8.98 -1.74
CA VAL A 169 3.98 -7.79 -2.60
C VAL A 169 5.26 -7.01 -2.40
N SER A 170 5.88 -6.67 -3.51
CA SER A 170 7.08 -5.83 -3.51
C SER A 170 7.12 -4.95 -4.76
N ARG A 171 8.09 -4.04 -4.83
CA ARG A 171 8.32 -3.20 -6.02
C ARG A 171 7.08 -2.42 -6.48
N ILE A 172 6.26 -1.92 -5.54
CA ILE A 172 5.20 -0.96 -5.87
C ILE A 172 5.89 0.37 -6.16
N LEU A 173 6.03 0.69 -7.44
CA LEU A 173 6.82 1.83 -7.89
C LEU A 173 6.06 2.64 -8.94
N ILE A 174 6.17 3.95 -8.80
CA ILE A 174 5.57 4.93 -9.72
C ILE A 174 6.69 5.92 -10.07
N PRO A 175 7.07 6.09 -11.34
CA PRO A 175 8.05 7.08 -11.75
C PRO A 175 7.67 8.50 -11.31
N LYS A 176 8.67 9.34 -11.07
CA LYS A 176 8.51 10.70 -10.52
C LYS A 176 7.52 11.54 -11.34
N VAL A 177 7.52 11.39 -12.66
CA VAL A 177 6.63 12.12 -13.57
C VAL A 177 5.15 11.91 -13.24
N PHE A 178 4.76 10.71 -12.83
CA PHE A 178 3.38 10.37 -12.44
C PHE A 178 3.07 10.64 -10.96
N ARG A 179 4.07 11.00 -10.15
CA ARG A 179 3.88 11.35 -8.72
C ARG A 179 3.73 12.85 -8.47
N GLN A 180 4.04 13.69 -9.44
CA GLN A 180 4.00 15.14 -9.30
C GLN A 180 2.59 15.69 -9.50
N ARG A 181 2.12 16.52 -8.55
CA ARG A 181 0.80 17.16 -8.62
C ARG A 181 0.71 18.29 -9.65
N LYS A 182 1.85 18.90 -9.98
CA LYS A 182 1.99 19.91 -11.04
C LYS A 182 3.06 19.40 -11.98
N ILE A 183 2.67 19.13 -13.21
CA ILE A 183 3.59 18.70 -14.24
C ILE A 183 4.18 19.97 -14.85
N ASP A 184 5.47 20.14 -14.69
CA ASP A 184 6.24 21.05 -15.54
C ASP A 184 6.45 20.32 -16.88
N LYS A 185 5.60 20.67 -17.86
CA LYS A 185 5.60 20.04 -19.19
C LYS A 185 6.98 20.10 -19.86
N ALA A 186 7.72 21.17 -19.64
CA ALA A 186 9.05 21.34 -20.22
C ALA A 186 10.10 20.41 -19.58
N ALA A 187 10.04 20.19 -18.26
CA ALA A 187 10.96 19.31 -17.55
C ALA A 187 10.67 17.82 -17.82
N CYS A 188 9.40 17.44 -17.99
CA CYS A 188 9.01 16.08 -18.33
C CYS A 188 9.48 15.66 -19.73
N ALA A 189 9.26 16.50 -20.71
CA ALA A 189 9.65 16.21 -22.10
C ALA A 189 11.17 16.00 -22.26
N ALA A 190 11.98 16.66 -21.44
CA ALA A 190 13.45 16.63 -21.59
C ALA A 190 14.13 15.36 -21.04
N ASN A 191 13.53 14.67 -20.03
CA ASN A 191 14.27 13.65 -19.26
C ASN A 191 13.64 12.24 -19.18
N THR A 192 12.35 12.08 -19.57
CA THR A 192 11.64 10.81 -19.33
C THR A 192 11.20 10.07 -20.59
N GLY A 193 11.29 10.70 -21.77
CA GLY A 193 10.76 10.15 -23.02
C GLY A 193 9.23 10.09 -23.09
N ILE A 194 8.54 10.57 -22.03
CA ILE A 194 7.08 10.57 -21.96
C ILE A 194 6.54 11.82 -22.65
N ASN A 195 5.67 11.62 -23.63
CA ASN A 195 4.99 12.75 -24.29
C ASN A 195 3.75 13.17 -23.50
N ILE A 196 3.93 14.17 -22.63
CA ILE A 196 2.86 14.67 -21.73
C ILE A 196 1.69 15.30 -22.50
N GLU A 197 1.85 15.66 -23.77
CA GLU A 197 0.77 16.22 -24.61
C GLU A 197 -0.31 15.17 -24.93
N LEU A 198 0.01 13.89 -24.79
CA LEU A 198 -0.95 12.80 -24.96
C LEU A 198 -1.91 12.63 -23.79
N TYR A 199 -1.63 13.27 -22.65
CA TYR A 199 -2.44 13.23 -21.43
C TYR A 199 -3.35 14.45 -21.37
N ASP A 200 -4.65 14.21 -21.19
CA ASP A 200 -5.59 15.28 -20.95
C ASP A 200 -5.65 15.68 -19.45
N GLU A 201 -6.46 16.68 -19.12
CA GLU A 201 -6.59 17.15 -17.72
C GLU A 201 -7.17 16.07 -16.79
N ASN A 202 -8.05 15.21 -17.30
CA ASN A 202 -8.64 14.13 -16.50
C ASN A 202 -7.66 12.99 -16.28
N ASP A 203 -6.83 12.65 -17.28
CA ASP A 203 -5.74 11.69 -17.11
C ASP A 203 -4.79 12.16 -16.00
N ILE A 204 -4.39 13.44 -16.03
CA ILE A 204 -3.52 14.04 -15.01
C ILE A 204 -4.19 14.01 -13.62
N ARG A 205 -5.50 14.18 -13.53
CA ARG A 205 -6.24 14.03 -12.26
C ARG A 205 -6.23 12.61 -11.71
N CYS A 206 -6.02 11.61 -12.57
CA CYS A 206 -5.88 10.20 -12.17
C CYS A 206 -4.50 9.85 -11.59
N PHE A 207 -3.47 10.64 -11.82
CA PHE A 207 -2.10 10.33 -11.38
C PHE A 207 -1.95 10.05 -9.88
N PRO A 208 -2.59 10.79 -8.95
CA PRO A 208 -2.55 10.45 -7.53
C PRO A 208 -3.17 9.09 -7.19
N PHE A 209 -3.93 8.51 -8.12
CA PHE A 209 -4.63 7.24 -7.93
C PHE A 209 -3.93 6.06 -8.61
N ILE A 210 -2.80 6.26 -9.30
CA ILE A 210 -2.00 5.17 -9.88
C ILE A 210 -1.57 4.19 -8.80
N ALA A 211 -1.22 4.66 -7.59
CA ALA A 211 -0.91 3.79 -6.46
C ALA A 211 -2.11 2.88 -6.10
N VAL A 212 -3.32 3.43 -6.08
CA VAL A 212 -4.55 2.67 -5.83
C VAL A 212 -4.78 1.67 -6.95
N GLY A 213 -4.51 2.05 -8.21
CA GLY A 213 -4.53 1.15 -9.36
C GLY A 213 -3.60 -0.06 -9.17
N LEU A 214 -2.36 0.18 -8.73
CA LEU A 214 -1.42 -0.90 -8.42
C LEU A 214 -1.87 -1.79 -7.26
N TYR A 215 -2.49 -1.22 -6.21
CA TYR A 215 -3.05 -2.03 -5.12
C TYR A 215 -4.19 -2.93 -5.59
N MET A 216 -5.09 -2.40 -6.44
CA MET A 216 -6.20 -3.19 -6.99
C MET A 216 -5.72 -4.21 -8.02
N ALA A 217 -4.68 -3.89 -8.81
CA ALA A 217 -4.04 -4.85 -9.70
C ALA A 217 -3.43 -6.02 -8.91
N CYS A 218 -2.69 -5.75 -7.83
CA CYS A 218 -2.22 -6.81 -6.91
C CYS A 218 -3.37 -7.64 -6.36
N THR A 219 -4.45 -7.00 -5.93
CA THR A 219 -5.62 -7.67 -5.37
C THR A 219 -6.26 -8.61 -6.40
N ALA A 220 -6.31 -8.19 -7.67
CA ALA A 220 -6.77 -9.03 -8.78
C ALA A 220 -5.84 -10.25 -9.00
N MET A 221 -4.53 -10.04 -8.94
CA MET A 221 -3.55 -11.12 -9.04
C MET A 221 -3.70 -12.12 -7.89
N PHE A 222 -3.85 -11.68 -6.64
CA PHE A 222 -4.09 -12.57 -5.48
C PHE A 222 -5.30 -13.47 -5.73
N LYS A 223 -6.41 -12.86 -6.17
CA LYS A 223 -7.65 -13.58 -6.44
C LYS A 223 -7.46 -14.62 -7.54
N ASN A 224 -6.82 -14.23 -8.65
CA ASN A 224 -6.63 -15.10 -9.80
C ASN A 224 -5.65 -16.25 -9.52
N ARG A 225 -4.71 -16.07 -8.58
CA ARG A 225 -3.71 -17.07 -8.18
C ARG A 225 -4.07 -17.83 -6.91
N GLY A 226 -5.26 -17.60 -6.33
CA GLY A 226 -5.75 -18.29 -5.13
C GLY A 226 -4.91 -18.01 -3.87
N LYS A 227 -4.22 -16.86 -3.81
CA LYS A 227 -3.40 -16.49 -2.65
C LYS A 227 -4.28 -15.97 -1.52
N LYS A 228 -4.01 -16.44 -0.29
CA LYS A 228 -4.83 -16.13 0.90
C LYS A 228 -4.07 -15.30 1.94
N HIS A 229 -2.76 -15.52 2.05
CA HIS A 229 -1.90 -14.93 3.06
C HIS A 229 -0.85 -14.05 2.39
N ILE A 230 -1.07 -12.74 2.45
CA ILE A 230 -0.27 -11.78 1.71
C ILE A 230 0.62 -11.00 2.67
N TYR A 231 1.90 -10.94 2.35
CA TYR A 231 2.91 -10.21 3.09
C TYR A 231 3.44 -9.03 2.30
N PHE A 232 3.92 -8.02 2.99
CA PHE A 232 4.70 -6.94 2.41
C PHE A 232 5.46 -6.16 3.48
N MET A 233 6.58 -5.59 3.09
CA MET A 233 7.39 -4.72 3.93
C MET A 233 7.34 -3.31 3.35
N ALA A 234 6.75 -2.36 4.07
CA ALA A 234 6.52 -1.01 3.58
C ALA A 234 7.18 0.06 4.47
N ASP A 235 7.50 1.21 3.85
CA ASP A 235 7.78 2.43 4.63
C ASP A 235 6.59 2.75 5.54
N PRO A 236 6.82 3.13 6.80
CA PRO A 236 5.74 3.42 7.76
C PRO A 236 4.71 4.44 7.25
N ARG A 237 5.14 5.40 6.42
CA ARG A 237 4.25 6.42 5.83
C ARG A 237 3.32 5.81 4.78
N LEU A 238 3.85 4.86 3.98
CA LEU A 238 3.05 4.14 3.01
C LEU A 238 1.99 3.29 3.71
N GLY A 239 2.36 2.53 4.74
CA GLY A 239 1.43 1.75 5.55
C GLY A 239 0.28 2.61 6.11
N LYS A 240 0.59 3.78 6.70
CA LYS A 240 -0.43 4.74 7.17
C LYS A 240 -1.33 5.25 6.03
N SER A 241 -0.75 5.55 4.87
CA SER A 241 -1.50 6.02 3.70
C SER A 241 -2.49 4.97 3.20
N MET A 242 -2.08 3.70 3.14
CA MET A 242 -2.95 2.59 2.77
C MET A 242 -4.12 2.43 3.74
N GLN A 243 -3.87 2.52 5.05
CA GLN A 243 -4.93 2.48 6.07
C GLN A 243 -5.91 3.66 5.95
N VAL A 244 -5.42 4.88 5.67
CA VAL A 244 -6.26 6.07 5.48
C VAL A 244 -7.23 5.90 4.31
N VAL A 245 -6.79 5.29 3.20
CA VAL A 245 -7.68 4.97 2.07
C VAL A 245 -8.59 3.77 2.35
N GLY A 246 -8.43 3.10 3.50
CA GLY A 246 -9.33 2.04 3.97
C GLY A 246 -8.95 0.64 3.52
N LEU A 247 -7.68 0.42 3.19
CA LEU A 247 -7.15 -0.92 2.94
C LEU A 247 -6.88 -1.61 4.28
N THR A 248 -7.54 -2.72 4.53
CA THR A 248 -7.42 -3.49 5.78
C THR A 248 -6.15 -4.32 5.75
N MET A 249 -5.25 -4.07 6.70
CA MET A 249 -4.00 -4.81 6.87
C MET A 249 -3.57 -4.80 8.33
N THR A 250 -2.82 -5.81 8.74
CA THR A 250 -2.31 -5.95 10.10
C THR A 250 -0.80 -5.71 10.12
N GLN A 251 -0.33 -4.78 10.95
CA GLN A 251 1.08 -4.71 11.29
C GLN A 251 1.43 -5.93 12.15
N ILE A 252 2.45 -6.69 11.78
CA ILE A 252 2.80 -7.96 12.41
C ILE A 252 4.14 -7.96 13.15
N GLY A 253 4.80 -6.81 13.19
CA GLY A 253 6.08 -6.66 13.90
C GLY A 253 6.58 -5.22 13.93
N ASP A 254 7.75 -5.05 14.51
CA ASP A 254 8.39 -3.76 14.68
C ASP A 254 9.04 -3.24 13.38
N GLU A 255 9.33 -1.94 13.40
CA GLU A 255 10.07 -1.28 12.34
C GLU A 255 11.54 -1.72 12.36
N PHE A 256 12.11 -1.96 11.18
CA PHE A 256 13.52 -2.33 10.99
C PHE A 256 14.12 -1.69 9.75
N GLU A 257 15.44 -1.72 9.66
CA GLU A 257 16.17 -1.17 8.53
C GLU A 257 16.42 -2.26 7.47
N TYR A 258 15.81 -2.10 6.31
CA TYR A 258 16.02 -2.93 5.13
C TYR A 258 15.63 -2.14 3.88
N VAL A 259 16.63 -1.71 3.09
CA VAL A 259 16.36 -0.83 1.93
C VAL A 259 15.56 0.41 2.38
N GLY A 260 16.03 1.07 3.45
CA GLY A 260 15.32 2.08 4.23
C GLY A 260 14.39 1.46 5.30
N ARG A 261 13.72 2.31 6.05
CA ARG A 261 12.84 1.90 7.15
C ARG A 261 11.66 1.07 6.63
N ARG A 262 11.45 -0.11 7.22
CA ARG A 262 10.36 -1.03 6.85
C ARG A 262 9.60 -1.48 8.07
N VAL A 263 8.31 -1.67 7.88
CA VAL A 263 7.39 -2.31 8.82
C VAL A 263 6.79 -3.53 8.11
N PRO A 264 6.77 -4.70 8.74
CA PRO A 264 6.17 -5.89 8.18
C PRO A 264 4.64 -5.84 8.36
N TYR A 265 3.91 -6.13 7.28
CA TYR A 265 2.46 -6.19 7.25
C TYR A 265 1.97 -7.53 6.70
N TYR A 266 0.78 -7.89 7.15
CA TYR A 266 0.03 -9.06 6.70
C TYR A 266 -1.38 -8.67 6.29
N ILE A 267 -1.88 -9.30 5.24
CA ILE A 267 -3.26 -9.21 4.79
C ILE A 267 -3.85 -10.63 4.76
N ASP A 268 -4.91 -10.85 5.53
CA ASP A 268 -5.85 -11.92 5.31
C ASP A 268 -6.75 -11.53 4.14
N PHE A 269 -6.63 -12.26 3.04
CA PHE A 269 -7.24 -11.84 1.78
C PHE A 269 -8.76 -11.91 1.79
N GLU A 270 -9.36 -12.89 2.46
CA GLU A 270 -10.82 -13.01 2.57
C GLU A 270 -11.38 -11.85 3.39
N ASN A 271 -10.81 -11.61 4.57
CA ASN A 271 -11.18 -10.47 5.42
C ASN A 271 -10.95 -9.12 4.71
N PHE A 272 -9.89 -9.00 3.93
CA PHE A 272 -9.63 -7.80 3.12
C PHE A 272 -10.76 -7.54 2.10
N LEU A 273 -11.19 -8.56 1.35
CA LEU A 273 -12.25 -8.43 0.35
C LEU A 273 -13.61 -8.09 0.98
N GLU A 274 -13.93 -8.68 2.12
CA GLU A 274 -15.17 -8.39 2.85
C GLU A 274 -15.26 -6.92 3.25
N ASN A 275 -14.16 -6.36 3.73
CA ASN A 275 -14.06 -4.99 4.24
C ASN A 275 -13.72 -3.94 3.16
N LEU A 276 -13.51 -4.35 1.92
CA LEU A 276 -13.18 -3.44 0.83
C LEU A 276 -14.35 -2.49 0.52
N LYS A 277 -14.06 -1.19 0.47
CA LYS A 277 -15.08 -0.16 0.19
C LYS A 277 -15.69 -0.32 -1.22
N PRO A 278 -16.95 0.09 -1.43
CA PRO A 278 -17.64 -0.10 -2.73
C PRO A 278 -16.91 0.50 -3.93
N SER A 279 -16.30 1.68 -3.79
CA SER A 279 -15.52 2.32 -4.85
C SER A 279 -14.30 1.48 -5.27
N PHE A 280 -13.61 0.86 -4.31
CA PHE A 280 -12.49 -0.04 -4.59
C PHE A 280 -12.95 -1.39 -5.17
N LYS A 281 -14.11 -1.90 -4.73
CA LYS A 281 -14.70 -3.11 -5.34
C LYS A 281 -14.96 -2.90 -6.82
N PHE A 282 -15.53 -1.75 -7.20
CA PHE A 282 -15.71 -1.39 -8.61
C PHE A 282 -14.39 -1.42 -9.38
N MET A 283 -13.35 -0.77 -8.87
CA MET A 283 -12.04 -0.74 -9.53
C MET A 283 -11.41 -2.13 -9.62
N LEU A 284 -11.53 -2.94 -8.56
CA LEU A 284 -11.05 -4.32 -8.53
C LEU A 284 -11.75 -5.17 -9.60
N ASP A 285 -13.08 -5.06 -9.72
CA ASP A 285 -13.86 -5.82 -10.71
C ASP A 285 -13.43 -5.49 -12.14
N GLU A 286 -13.11 -4.22 -12.42
CA GLU A 286 -12.56 -3.83 -13.72
C GLU A 286 -11.14 -4.40 -13.94
N MET A 287 -10.27 -4.35 -12.91
CA MET A 287 -8.92 -4.92 -12.98
C MET A 287 -8.92 -6.44 -13.22
N ILE A 288 -9.83 -7.18 -12.57
CA ILE A 288 -9.97 -8.63 -12.75
C ILE A 288 -10.31 -8.98 -14.20
N LYS A 289 -11.04 -8.13 -14.91
CA LYS A 289 -11.39 -8.37 -16.33
C LYS A 289 -10.18 -8.24 -17.26
N THR A 290 -9.24 -7.39 -16.91
CA THR A 290 -8.04 -7.08 -17.72
C THR A 290 -6.83 -7.95 -17.36
N ILE A 291 -6.65 -8.30 -16.10
CA ILE A 291 -5.57 -9.19 -15.62
C ILE A 291 -6.02 -10.65 -15.72
N LYS A 292 -5.49 -11.36 -16.68
CA LYS A 292 -5.75 -12.80 -16.89
C LYS A 292 -4.51 -13.63 -16.66
#